data_6c217c2a51d4ed37fe74ed2056bad304
#
_entry.id   6c217c2a51d4ed37fe74ed2056bad304
#
_cell.length_a   1.000
_cell.length_b   1.000
_cell.length_c   1.000
_cell.angle_alpha   90.00
_cell.angle_beta   90.00
_cell.angle_gamma   90.00
#
_symmetry.space_group_name_H-M   'P 1'
#
loop_
_entity.id
_entity.type
_entity.pdbx_description
1 polymer ?
#
loop_
_entity_poly.entity_id
_entity_poly.type
_entity_poly.pdbx_seq_one_letter_code
_entity_poly.pdbx_strand_id
1 'polypeptide(L)'
;MNKNKSILLVEDDEVDVMTLKRVFRKISVDNPLHVCSNGEKALDWLGQHRNEKPGLILLDLNMPRMNGLEFLHLLKKDKDLQVIPVVVLTTSADPNDRT
;
A
#
# COMPACT_ATOMS: atom_id res chain seq x y z
N MET A 1 1.05 -7.31 -14.19
CA MET A 1 1.65 -5.98 -13.92
C MET A 1 3.02 -5.89 -14.55
N ASN A 2 3.35 -4.72 -15.08
CA ASN A 2 4.66 -4.49 -15.68
C ASN A 2 5.77 -4.56 -14.62
N LYS A 3 6.85 -5.25 -14.92
CA LYS A 3 7.99 -5.41 -13.99
C LYS A 3 8.68 -4.10 -13.63
N ASN A 4 8.51 -3.06 -14.45
CA ASN A 4 9.13 -1.76 -14.20
C ASN A 4 8.28 -0.85 -13.32
N LYS A 5 7.05 -1.25 -13.03
CA LYS A 5 6.18 -0.47 -12.17
C LYS A 5 6.48 -0.78 -10.71
N SER A 6 6.49 0.26 -9.89
CA SER A 6 6.69 0.07 -8.46
C SER A 6 5.42 -0.44 -7.80
N ILE A 7 5.59 -0.98 -6.61
CA ILE A 7 4.48 -1.33 -5.72
C ILE A 7 4.60 -0.41 -4.51
N LEU A 8 3.52 0.27 -4.18
CA LEU A 8 3.46 1.10 -2.98
C LEU A 8 2.80 0.30 -1.88
N LEU A 9 3.52 0.12 -0.78
CA LEU A 9 2.99 -0.55 0.41
C LEU A 9 2.73 0.51 1.48
N VAL A 10 1.49 0.60 1.94
CA VAL A 10 1.10 1.52 3.01
C VAL A 10 0.89 0.68 4.26
N GLU A 11 1.89 0.66 5.13
CA GLU A 11 1.92 -0.22 6.30
C GLU A 11 2.84 0.38 7.35
N ASP A 12 2.37 0.48 8.59
CA ASP A 12 3.16 1.04 9.68
C ASP A 12 3.93 0.00 10.48
N ASP A 13 3.60 -1.27 10.35
CA ASP A 13 4.25 -2.35 11.11
C ASP A 13 5.44 -2.89 10.32
N GLU A 14 6.64 -2.69 10.86
CA GLU A 14 7.87 -3.13 10.21
C GLU A 14 7.93 -4.65 10.04
N VAL A 15 7.34 -5.39 10.96
CA VAL A 15 7.33 -6.86 10.88
C VAL A 15 6.51 -7.29 9.67
N ASP A 16 5.35 -6.67 9.47
CA ASP A 16 4.50 -6.97 8.32
C ASP A 16 5.18 -6.60 7.02
N VAL A 17 5.90 -5.47 7.00
CA VAL A 17 6.68 -5.06 5.84
C VAL A 17 7.73 -6.11 5.49
N MET A 18 8.45 -6.57 6.49
CA MET A 18 9.49 -7.59 6.29
C MET A 18 8.89 -8.90 5.79
N THR A 19 7.74 -9.27 6.33
CA THR A 19 7.04 -10.48 5.91
C THR A 19 6.66 -10.42 4.45
N LEU A 20 6.09 -9.28 4.01
CA LEU A 20 5.72 -9.10 2.62
C LEU A 20 6.92 -9.12 1.69
N LYS A 21 8.01 -8.48 2.09
CA LYS A 21 9.23 -8.50 1.29
C LYS A 21 9.74 -9.92 1.10
N ARG A 22 9.66 -10.73 2.15
CA ARG A 22 10.07 -12.12 2.11
C ARG A 22 9.20 -12.94 1.17
N VAL A 23 7.88 -12.73 1.25
CA VAL A 23 6.93 -13.42 0.37
C VAL A 23 7.18 -13.05 -1.08
N PHE A 24 7.35 -11.74 -1.36
CA PHE A 24 7.61 -11.30 -2.73
C PHE A 24 8.86 -11.93 -3.29
N ARG A 25 9.90 -12.07 -2.48
CA ARG A 25 11.13 -12.71 -2.92
C ARG A 25 10.90 -14.18 -3.26
N LYS A 26 10.10 -14.87 -2.45
CA LYS A 26 9.80 -16.29 -2.68
C LYS A 26 9.00 -16.51 -3.95
N ILE A 27 8.11 -15.60 -4.30
CA ILE A 27 7.30 -15.75 -5.51
C ILE A 27 7.87 -15.00 -6.70
N SER A 28 9.13 -14.55 -6.57
CA SER A 28 9.89 -13.91 -7.65
C SER A 28 9.25 -12.62 -8.16
N VAL A 29 8.68 -11.83 -7.26
CA VAL A 29 8.21 -10.49 -7.60
C VAL A 29 9.38 -9.54 -7.40
N ASP A 30 9.90 -9.01 -8.49
CA ASP A 30 11.08 -8.16 -8.49
C ASP A 30 10.77 -6.67 -8.62
N ASN A 31 9.50 -6.31 -8.63
CA ASN A 31 9.10 -4.92 -8.76
C ASN A 31 9.65 -4.09 -7.59
N PRO A 32 10.11 -2.86 -7.85
CA PRO A 32 10.54 -1.99 -6.76
C PRO A 32 9.41 -1.79 -5.75
N LEU A 33 9.73 -1.93 -4.48
CA LEU A 33 8.77 -1.76 -3.40
C LEU A 33 9.09 -0.49 -2.64
N HIS A 34 8.12 0.42 -2.58
CA HIS A 34 8.23 1.63 -1.77
C HIS A 34 7.27 1.52 -0.59
N VAL A 35 7.76 1.80 0.61
CA VAL A 35 6.98 1.65 1.84
C VAL A 35 6.70 3.02 2.43
N CYS A 36 5.43 3.29 2.69
CA CYS A 36 5.01 4.46 3.44
C CYS A 36 4.36 4.00 4.73
N SER A 37 4.70 4.64 5.84
CA SER A 37 4.26 4.20 7.15
C SER A 37 2.86 4.66 7.53
N ASN A 38 2.25 5.54 6.74
CA ASN A 38 0.87 5.96 6.95
C ASN A 38 0.28 6.54 5.67
N GLY A 39 -1.03 6.82 5.70
CA GLY A 39 -1.72 7.32 4.52
C GLY A 39 -1.31 8.70 4.10
N GLU A 40 -0.95 9.57 5.07
CA GLU A 40 -0.51 10.92 4.73
C GLU A 40 0.77 10.89 3.91
N LYS A 41 1.74 10.09 4.36
CA LYS A 41 3.00 9.93 3.63
C LYS A 41 2.77 9.32 2.26
N ALA A 42 1.85 8.38 2.18
CA ALA A 42 1.52 7.74 0.90
C ALA A 42 0.93 8.74 -0.08
N LEU A 43 0.02 9.59 0.37
CA LEU A 43 -0.56 10.61 -0.50
C LEU A 43 0.49 11.63 -0.96
N ASP A 44 1.38 12.04 -0.06
CA ASP A 44 2.47 12.94 -0.42
C ASP A 44 3.38 12.30 -1.47
N TRP A 45 3.73 11.05 -1.26
CA TRP A 45 4.59 10.32 -2.19
C TRP A 45 3.92 10.20 -3.57
N LEU A 46 2.66 9.85 -3.59
CA LEU A 46 1.90 9.73 -4.84
C LEU A 46 1.80 11.08 -5.56
N GLY A 47 1.61 12.16 -4.81
CA GLY A 47 1.57 13.49 -5.38
C GLY A 47 2.88 13.89 -6.05
N GLN A 48 3.99 13.40 -5.53
CA GLN A 48 5.31 13.68 -6.09
C GLN A 48 5.66 12.75 -7.25
N HIS A 49 4.91 11.67 -7.44
CA HIS A 49 5.19 10.65 -8.46
C HIS A 49 4.04 10.49 -9.45
N ARG A 50 3.36 11.58 -9.76
CA ARG A 50 2.21 11.52 -10.69
C ARG A 50 2.60 11.04 -12.08
N ASN A 51 3.84 11.28 -12.49
CA ASN A 51 4.34 10.85 -13.78
C ASN A 51 4.91 9.43 -13.75
N GLU A 52 5.10 8.87 -12.56
CA GLU A 52 5.63 7.52 -12.39
C GLU A 52 4.79 6.78 -11.34
N LYS A 53 3.51 6.68 -11.61
CA LYS A 53 2.59 6.05 -10.68
C LYS A 53 2.96 4.59 -10.43
N PRO A 54 2.76 4.09 -9.20
CA PRO A 54 2.95 2.66 -8.97
C PRO A 54 1.92 1.86 -9.75
N GLY A 55 2.24 0.61 -10.01
CA GLY A 55 1.31 -0.29 -10.68
C GLY A 55 0.30 -0.90 -9.73
N LEU A 56 0.56 -0.82 -8.43
CA LEU A 56 -0.28 -1.44 -7.41
C LEU A 56 -0.04 -0.77 -6.08
N ILE A 57 -1.11 -0.60 -5.30
CA ILE A 57 -1.02 -0.14 -3.92
C ILE A 57 -1.51 -1.28 -3.03
N LEU A 58 -0.68 -1.66 -2.06
CA LEU A 58 -1.07 -2.59 -1.00
C LEU A 58 -1.34 -1.77 0.25
N LEU A 59 -2.55 -1.86 0.76
CA LEU A 59 -3.03 -0.96 1.80
C LEU A 59 -3.47 -1.72 3.04
N ASP A 60 -2.86 -1.40 4.18
CA ASP A 60 -3.32 -1.86 5.47
C ASP A 60 -4.37 -0.88 5.99
N LEU A 61 -5.52 -1.39 6.41
CA LEU A 61 -6.58 -0.55 6.93
C LEU A 61 -6.38 -0.13 8.39
N ASN A 62 -5.52 -0.81 9.12
CA ASN A 62 -5.37 -0.63 10.57
C ASN A 62 -4.16 0.24 10.93
N MET A 63 -4.10 1.44 10.39
CA MET A 63 -3.02 2.37 10.70
C MET A 63 -3.49 3.43 11.69
N PRO A 64 -2.62 3.84 12.65
CA PRO A 64 -3.01 4.81 13.68
C PRO A 64 -3.22 6.22 13.17
N ARG A 65 -2.48 6.60 12.11
CA ARG A 65 -2.66 7.90 11.45
C ARG A 65 -3.41 7.67 10.18
N MET A 66 -4.11 8.64 9.68
CA MET A 66 -4.92 8.50 8.46
C MET A 66 -5.16 7.03 8.12
N ASN A 67 -6.23 6.47 8.64
CA ASN A 67 -6.52 5.05 8.45
C ASN A 67 -6.73 4.71 6.97
N GLY A 68 -6.72 3.42 6.66
CA GLY A 68 -6.80 2.98 5.28
C GLY A 68 -8.06 3.45 4.56
N LEU A 69 -9.17 3.58 5.27
CA LEU A 69 -10.41 4.05 4.64
C LEU A 69 -10.32 5.51 4.24
N GLU A 70 -9.73 6.35 5.09
CA GLU A 70 -9.51 7.76 4.74
C GLU A 70 -8.60 7.90 3.53
N PHE A 71 -7.51 7.16 3.54
CA PHE A 71 -6.57 7.16 2.42
C PHE A 71 -7.27 6.76 1.13
N LEU A 72 -8.03 5.67 1.17
CA LEU A 72 -8.75 5.16 -0.01
C LEU A 72 -9.75 6.19 -0.51
N HIS A 73 -10.46 6.85 0.40
CA HIS A 73 -11.43 7.87 0.04
C HIS A 73 -10.77 9.04 -0.70
N LEU A 74 -9.64 9.52 -0.17
CA LEU A 74 -8.92 10.63 -0.81
C LEU A 74 -8.30 10.21 -2.13
N LEU A 75 -7.82 8.97 -2.21
CA LEU A 75 -7.26 8.44 -3.45
C LEU A 75 -8.31 8.41 -4.55
N LYS A 76 -9.52 7.99 -4.22
CA LYS A 76 -10.61 7.87 -5.21
C LYS A 76 -11.14 9.21 -5.67
N LYS A 77 -10.91 10.27 -4.93
CA LYS A 77 -11.28 11.63 -5.33
C LYS A 77 -10.29 12.24 -6.32
N ASP A 78 -9.08 11.73 -6.39
CA ASP A 78 -8.06 12.27 -7.27
C ASP A 78 -8.15 11.57 -8.62
N LYS A 79 -8.41 12.35 -9.67
CA LYS A 79 -8.63 11.80 -11.01
C LYS A 79 -7.41 11.06 -11.55
N ASP A 80 -6.22 11.49 -11.18
CA ASP A 80 -4.99 10.83 -11.62
C ASP A 80 -4.74 9.55 -10.87
N LEU A 81 -5.00 9.56 -9.57
CA LEU A 81 -4.59 8.47 -8.69
C LEU A 81 -5.65 7.37 -8.58
N GLN A 82 -6.92 7.71 -8.87
CA GLN A 82 -8.00 6.73 -8.73
C GLN A 82 -7.85 5.52 -9.65
N VAL A 83 -7.05 5.63 -10.70
CA VAL A 83 -6.86 4.54 -11.66
C VAL A 83 -5.90 3.47 -11.14
N ILE A 84 -5.15 3.74 -10.07
CA ILE A 84 -4.19 2.79 -9.53
C ILE A 84 -4.93 1.67 -8.80
N PRO A 85 -4.67 0.40 -9.14
CA PRO A 85 -5.30 -0.71 -8.42
C PRO A 85 -4.87 -0.73 -6.96
N VAL A 86 -5.81 -1.00 -6.06
CA VAL A 86 -5.55 -1.09 -4.63
C VAL A 86 -5.97 -2.46 -4.13
N VAL A 87 -5.07 -3.14 -3.45
CA VAL A 87 -5.38 -4.39 -2.77
C VAL A 87 -5.32 -4.11 -1.27
N VAL A 88 -6.43 -4.36 -0.60
CA VAL A 88 -6.53 -4.13 0.84
C VAL A 88 -6.02 -5.36 1.57
N LEU A 89 -5.11 -5.12 2.51
CA LEU A 89 -4.57 -6.15 3.36
C LEU A 89 -5.27 -6.08 4.72
N THR A 90 -5.87 -7.19 5.14
CA THR A 90 -6.43 -7.27 6.47
C THR A 90 -5.40 -7.99 7.33
N THR A 91 -4.45 -7.23 7.84
CA THR A 91 -3.36 -7.81 8.61
C THR A 91 -3.69 -7.99 10.07
N SER A 92 -4.78 -7.43 10.55
CA SER A 92 -5.15 -7.59 11.95
C SER A 92 -5.61 -9.01 12.17
N ALA A 93 -4.72 -9.83 12.60
CA ALA A 93 -5.03 -11.19 13.00
C ALA A 93 -5.49 -11.22 14.45
N ASP A 94 -6.35 -10.30 14.83
CA ASP A 94 -6.93 -10.34 16.17
C ASP A 94 -7.88 -11.52 16.23
N PRO A 95 -7.59 -12.53 17.08
CA PRO A 95 -8.46 -13.70 17.17
C PRO A 95 -9.90 -13.35 17.49
N ASN A 96 -10.13 -12.22 18.14
CA ASN A 96 -11.48 -11.80 18.50
C ASN A 96 -12.30 -11.32 17.30
N ASP A 97 -11.63 -11.01 16.21
CA ASP A 97 -12.31 -10.56 14.98
C ASP A 97 -12.77 -11.72 14.12
N ARG A 98 -12.50 -12.92 14.52
CA ARG A 98 -12.78 -14.09 13.70
C ARG A 98 -14.09 -14.77 13.94
N THR A 99 -14.88 -14.21 14.73
CA THR A 99 -16.15 -14.86 15.05
C THR A 99 -17.17 -14.73 13.93
#